data_ea12ddbd259b2beea26141798fe050b7
#
_entry.id   ea12ddbd259b2beea26141798fe050b7
#
_cell.length_a   1.000
_cell.length_b   1.000
_cell.length_c   1.000
_cell.angle_alpha   90.00
_cell.angle_beta   90.00
_cell.angle_gamma   90.00
#
_symmetry.space_group_name_H-M   'P 1'
#
loop_
_entity.id
_entity.type
_entity.pdbx_description
1 polymer ?
#
loop_
_entity_poly.entity_id
_entity_poly.type
_entity_poly.pdbx_seq_one_letter_code
_entity_poly.pdbx_strand_id
1 'polypeptide(L)'
;MADLTTIANLKQWLKITDSTNDALLTRLVSASSEFITTWLNRDIFLQAYTGVVDGFGGYKKVLENYPVVSVSSVTVDQAPIPLSINGGNGYTFNKWRVALIGYRFNVGVSNVVIQYTAGYATVPPELEQACIELAALRYRELDRIGLISKGLAGETITFTQRDFTQSVRTSLTQYKRVFPL
;
A
#
# COMPACT_ATOMS: atom_id res chain seq x y z
N MET A 1 -4.68 -9.80 8.17
CA MET A 1 -3.87 -8.76 7.49
C MET A 1 -3.25 -7.91 8.58
N ALA A 2 -2.04 -7.40 8.40
CA ALA A 2 -1.45 -6.51 9.41
C ALA A 2 -2.13 -5.13 9.32
N ASP A 3 -2.33 -4.49 10.48
CA ASP A 3 -2.94 -3.17 10.55
C ASP A 3 -1.91 -2.07 10.31
N LEU A 4 -2.32 -0.96 9.68
CA LEU A 4 -1.45 0.18 9.39
C LEU A 4 -1.10 1.01 10.63
N THR A 5 -1.86 0.87 11.71
CA THR A 5 -1.62 1.52 13.00
C THR A 5 -2.05 0.62 14.16
N THR A 6 -1.81 1.06 15.38
CA THR A 6 -2.18 0.34 16.60
C THR A 6 -3.36 1.01 17.31
N ILE A 7 -4.09 0.22 18.11
CA ILE A 7 -5.14 0.77 19.00
C ILE A 7 -4.57 1.82 19.95
N ALA A 8 -3.33 1.65 20.42
CA ALA A 8 -2.68 2.59 21.32
C ALA A 8 -2.53 3.99 20.68
N ASN A 9 -2.10 4.04 19.42
CA ASN A 9 -1.96 5.29 18.67
C ASN A 9 -3.33 5.95 18.42
N LEU A 10 -4.36 5.16 18.11
CA LEU A 10 -5.73 5.66 17.95
C LEU A 10 -6.28 6.20 19.25
N LYS A 11 -6.10 5.51 20.40
CA LYS A 11 -6.53 5.97 21.72
C LYS A 11 -5.82 7.27 22.12
N GLN A 12 -4.53 7.36 21.84
CA GLN A 12 -3.76 8.59 22.10
C GLN A 12 -4.32 9.76 21.27
N TRP A 13 -4.64 9.55 20.01
CA TRP A 13 -5.25 10.56 19.14
C TRP A 13 -6.62 11.01 19.64
N LEU A 14 -7.45 10.07 20.07
CA LEU A 14 -8.80 10.32 20.59
C LEU A 14 -8.80 10.82 22.04
N LYS A 15 -7.65 10.78 22.74
CA LYS A 15 -7.51 11.08 24.18
C LYS A 15 -8.37 10.16 25.06
N ILE A 16 -8.49 8.90 24.67
CA ILE A 16 -9.20 7.86 25.44
C ILE A 16 -8.20 7.09 26.29
N THR A 17 -8.48 6.99 27.58
CA THR A 17 -7.60 6.28 28.55
C THR A 17 -8.20 4.97 29.05
N ASP A 18 -9.53 4.84 28.99
CA ASP A 18 -10.22 3.62 29.42
C ASP A 18 -10.18 2.50 28.36
N SER A 19 -10.59 1.30 28.73
CA SER A 19 -10.62 0.12 27.86
C SER A 19 -12.03 -0.29 27.42
N THR A 20 -13.06 0.49 27.75
CA THR A 20 -14.46 0.14 27.52
C THR A 20 -14.77 -0.12 26.03
N ASN A 21 -14.11 0.64 25.13
CA ASN A 21 -14.35 0.59 23.70
C ASN A 21 -13.22 -0.11 22.92
N ASP A 22 -12.30 -0.81 23.58
CA ASP A 22 -11.12 -1.37 22.93
C ASP A 22 -11.45 -2.37 21.80
N ALA A 23 -12.44 -3.21 21.98
CA ALA A 23 -12.89 -4.14 20.94
C ALA A 23 -13.43 -3.41 19.70
N LEU A 24 -14.19 -2.33 19.90
CA LEU A 24 -14.71 -1.50 18.83
C LEU A 24 -13.58 -0.74 18.12
N LEU A 25 -12.67 -0.13 18.87
CA LEU A 25 -11.53 0.61 18.32
C LEU A 25 -10.61 -0.30 17.51
N THR A 26 -10.34 -1.52 18.00
CA THR A 26 -9.56 -2.52 17.26
C THR A 26 -10.21 -2.85 15.93
N ARG A 27 -11.53 -3.10 15.92
CA ARG A 27 -12.27 -3.36 14.68
C ARG A 27 -12.22 -2.17 13.71
N LEU A 28 -12.32 -0.94 14.21
CA LEU A 28 -12.23 0.26 13.38
C LEU A 28 -10.83 0.45 12.78
N VAL A 29 -9.77 0.14 13.53
CA VAL A 29 -8.39 0.15 13.03
C VAL A 29 -8.24 -0.84 11.88
N SER A 30 -8.63 -2.10 12.08
CA SER A 30 -8.53 -3.13 11.04
C SER A 30 -9.36 -2.78 9.79
N ALA A 31 -10.61 -2.35 9.97
CA ALA A 31 -11.47 -1.94 8.86
C ALA A 31 -10.94 -0.70 8.10
N SER A 32 -10.29 0.23 8.81
CA SER A 32 -9.69 1.41 8.18
C SER A 32 -8.40 1.06 7.45
N SER A 33 -7.59 0.15 8.00
CA SER A 33 -6.38 -0.36 7.36
C SER A 33 -6.71 -1.10 6.06
N GLU A 34 -7.71 -1.96 6.07
CA GLU A 34 -8.15 -2.70 4.89
C GLU A 34 -8.73 -1.76 3.83
N PHE A 35 -9.54 -0.79 4.23
CA PHE A 35 -10.10 0.21 3.33
C PHE A 35 -9.00 1.01 2.62
N ILE A 36 -7.98 1.46 3.35
CA ILE A 36 -6.84 2.19 2.77
C ILE A 36 -6.07 1.30 1.80
N THR A 37 -5.75 0.07 2.17
CA THR A 37 -5.01 -0.89 1.33
C THR A 37 -5.76 -1.19 0.03
N THR A 38 -7.07 -1.40 0.12
CA THR A 38 -7.95 -1.59 -1.03
C THR A 38 -7.99 -0.35 -1.92
N TRP A 39 -8.10 0.83 -1.34
CA TRP A 39 -8.12 2.08 -2.09
C TRP A 39 -6.79 2.36 -2.81
N LEU A 40 -5.66 2.01 -2.19
CA LEU A 40 -4.33 2.10 -2.78
C LEU A 40 -4.11 1.06 -3.89
N ASN A 41 -4.92 -0.02 -3.91
CA ASN A 41 -4.82 -1.16 -4.81
C ASN A 41 -3.44 -1.81 -4.79
N ARG A 42 -2.84 -1.94 -3.59
CA ARG A 42 -1.52 -2.57 -3.39
C ARG A 42 -1.31 -2.98 -1.94
N ASP A 43 -0.46 -3.98 -1.76
CA ASP A 43 0.05 -4.33 -0.45
C ASP A 43 1.12 -3.32 0.00
N ILE A 44 1.05 -2.93 1.27
CA ILE A 44 2.00 -1.96 1.85
C ILE A 44 3.14 -2.66 2.57
N PHE A 45 2.83 -3.78 3.23
CA PHE A 45 3.78 -4.49 4.06
C PHE A 45 4.83 -5.25 3.25
N LEU A 46 6.03 -5.35 3.83
CA LEU A 46 7.14 -6.10 3.25
C LEU A 46 6.78 -7.58 3.14
N GLN A 47 6.79 -8.11 1.91
CA GLN A 47 6.59 -9.53 1.65
C GLN A 47 7.29 -9.99 0.38
N ALA A 48 7.46 -11.31 0.25
CA ALA A 48 8.05 -11.92 -0.93
C ALA A 48 6.99 -12.13 -2.02
N TYR A 49 7.39 -11.87 -3.26
CA TYR A 49 6.56 -12.02 -4.45
C TYR A 49 7.25 -12.88 -5.49
N THR A 50 6.46 -13.65 -6.22
CA THR A 50 6.89 -14.31 -7.45
C THR A 50 6.07 -13.74 -8.60
N GLY A 51 6.70 -12.87 -9.39
CA GLY A 51 6.10 -12.30 -10.59
C GLY A 51 6.37 -13.21 -11.79
N VAL A 52 5.30 -13.75 -12.41
CA VAL A 52 5.37 -14.45 -13.69
C VAL A 52 4.78 -13.52 -14.74
N VAL A 53 5.59 -13.11 -15.70
CA VAL A 53 5.21 -12.07 -16.66
C VAL A 53 5.69 -12.39 -18.07
N ASP A 54 5.05 -11.79 -19.04
CA ASP A 54 5.42 -11.92 -20.45
C ASP A 54 6.66 -11.09 -20.76
N GLY A 55 7.53 -11.65 -21.57
CA GLY A 55 8.66 -10.93 -22.15
C GLY A 55 8.26 -10.21 -23.45
N PHE A 56 8.75 -8.99 -23.62
CA PHE A 56 8.45 -8.13 -24.78
C PHE A 56 9.71 -7.72 -25.56
N GLY A 57 10.82 -8.47 -25.44
CA GLY A 57 12.07 -8.19 -26.13
C GLY A 57 12.88 -7.03 -25.53
N GLY A 58 12.38 -6.37 -24.49
CA GLY A 58 13.03 -5.27 -23.81
C GLY A 58 14.11 -5.70 -22.83
N TYR A 59 14.80 -4.74 -22.25
CA TYR A 59 15.82 -4.96 -21.21
C TYR A 59 15.42 -4.39 -19.84
N LYS A 60 14.22 -3.83 -19.71
CA LYS A 60 13.68 -3.29 -18.45
C LYS A 60 12.27 -3.82 -18.22
N LYS A 61 11.97 -4.22 -16.98
CA LYS A 61 10.62 -4.61 -16.55
C LYS A 61 10.28 -3.89 -15.25
N VAL A 62 9.16 -3.18 -15.25
CA VAL A 62 8.59 -2.58 -14.04
C VAL A 62 7.93 -3.69 -13.23
N LEU A 63 8.16 -3.68 -11.92
CA LEU A 63 7.56 -4.63 -11.00
C LEU A 63 6.25 -4.06 -10.43
N GLU A 64 5.31 -4.95 -10.20
CA GLU A 64 3.97 -4.56 -9.74
C GLU A 64 3.97 -4.06 -8.30
N ASN A 65 4.81 -4.66 -7.46
CA ASN A 65 4.92 -4.30 -6.06
C ASN A 65 6.22 -3.54 -5.81
N TYR A 66 6.12 -2.44 -5.10
CA TYR A 66 7.22 -1.52 -4.79
C TYR A 66 7.02 -0.88 -3.40
N PRO A 67 8.07 -0.32 -2.76
CA PRO A 67 9.46 -0.31 -3.20
C PRO A 67 10.07 -1.72 -3.17
N VAL A 68 10.85 -2.05 -4.19
CA VAL A 68 11.62 -3.29 -4.24
C VAL A 68 12.81 -3.16 -3.29
N VAL A 69 12.94 -4.12 -2.39
CA VAL A 69 14.01 -4.18 -1.39
C VAL A 69 15.12 -5.11 -1.85
N SER A 70 14.74 -6.27 -2.40
CA SER A 70 15.70 -7.25 -2.93
C SER A 70 15.08 -8.05 -4.06
N VAL A 71 15.94 -8.56 -4.93
CA VAL A 71 15.59 -9.53 -5.98
C VAL A 71 16.42 -10.77 -5.75
N SER A 72 15.79 -11.89 -5.52
CA SER A 72 16.45 -13.17 -5.22
C SER A 72 16.79 -13.96 -6.48
N SER A 73 15.95 -13.91 -7.50
CA SER A 73 16.21 -14.56 -8.78
C SER A 73 15.48 -13.88 -9.94
N VAL A 74 16.09 -13.95 -11.11
CA VAL A 74 15.49 -13.59 -12.40
C VAL A 74 15.73 -14.73 -13.36
N THR A 75 14.67 -15.23 -13.99
CA THR A 75 14.73 -16.33 -14.97
C THR A 75 14.02 -15.87 -16.24
N VAL A 76 14.62 -16.10 -17.39
CA VAL A 76 14.06 -15.83 -18.71
C VAL A 76 14.14 -17.10 -19.53
N ASP A 77 13.02 -17.57 -20.09
CA ASP A 77 12.93 -18.84 -20.84
C ASP A 77 13.51 -20.03 -20.05
N GLN A 78 13.22 -20.09 -18.73
CA GLN A 78 13.75 -21.08 -17.78
C GLN A 78 15.28 -20.99 -17.53
N ALA A 79 15.99 -20.08 -18.20
CA ALA A 79 17.41 -19.84 -17.97
C ALA A 79 17.61 -18.78 -16.86
N PRO A 80 18.38 -19.08 -15.79
CA PRO A 80 18.63 -18.12 -14.73
C PRO A 80 19.60 -17.03 -15.22
N ILE A 81 19.26 -15.78 -14.88
CA ILE A 81 20.11 -14.61 -15.14
C ILE A 81 20.88 -14.30 -13.85
N PRO A 82 22.21 -14.17 -13.88
CA PRO A 82 22.99 -13.84 -12.69
C PRO A 82 22.79 -12.37 -12.27
N LEU A 83 23.08 -12.08 -11.00
CA LEU A 83 23.17 -10.68 -10.53
C LEU A 83 24.34 -9.98 -11.22
N SER A 84 24.12 -8.79 -11.76
CA SER A 84 25.19 -7.97 -12.34
C SER A 84 26.12 -7.45 -11.24
N ILE A 85 27.41 -7.76 -11.37
CA ILE A 85 28.46 -7.27 -10.50
C ILE A 85 29.30 -6.27 -11.29
N ASN A 86 29.51 -5.07 -10.74
CA ASN A 86 30.30 -4.00 -11.34
C ASN A 86 29.90 -3.63 -12.79
N GLY A 87 28.62 -3.71 -13.13
CA GLY A 87 28.14 -3.42 -14.47
C GLY A 87 28.34 -4.52 -15.50
N GLY A 88 28.78 -5.71 -15.07
CA GLY A 88 28.85 -6.90 -15.92
C GLY A 88 27.49 -7.43 -16.34
N ASN A 89 27.49 -8.43 -17.22
CA ASN A 89 26.27 -9.07 -17.69
C ASN A 89 25.45 -9.66 -16.54
N GLY A 90 24.15 -9.40 -16.51
CA GLY A 90 23.28 -9.86 -15.46
C GLY A 90 22.07 -8.97 -15.25
N TYR A 91 21.36 -9.17 -14.13
CA TYR A 91 20.28 -8.27 -13.74
C TYR A 91 20.74 -7.25 -12.70
N THR A 92 20.15 -6.05 -12.76
CA THR A 92 20.21 -5.03 -11.72
C THR A 92 18.80 -4.56 -11.41
N PHE A 93 18.59 -3.94 -10.27
CA PHE A 93 17.26 -3.46 -9.88
C PHE A 93 17.33 -2.13 -9.14
N ASN A 94 16.22 -1.45 -9.10
CA ASN A 94 15.97 -0.31 -8.25
C ASN A 94 14.59 -0.45 -7.58
N LYS A 95 14.14 0.59 -6.88
CA LYS A 95 12.85 0.57 -6.15
C LYS A 95 11.63 0.19 -6.99
N TRP A 96 11.70 0.22 -8.33
CA TRP A 96 10.55 0.14 -9.23
C TRP A 96 10.66 -0.94 -10.30
N ARG A 97 11.87 -1.33 -10.67
CA ARG A 97 12.11 -2.16 -11.86
C ARG A 97 13.35 -3.03 -11.73
N VAL A 98 13.35 -4.08 -12.52
CA VAL A 98 14.53 -4.88 -12.86
C VAL A 98 15.00 -4.48 -14.25
N ALA A 99 16.31 -4.43 -14.46
CA ALA A 99 16.94 -4.20 -15.75
C ALA A 99 18.00 -5.27 -16.02
N LEU A 100 18.12 -5.69 -17.27
CA LEU A 100 19.12 -6.67 -17.74
C LEU A 100 20.25 -5.97 -18.47
N ILE A 101 21.47 -6.42 -18.22
CA ILE A 101 22.70 -5.98 -18.88
C ILE A 101 23.26 -7.19 -19.63
N GLY A 102 23.43 -7.08 -20.95
CA GLY A 102 23.87 -8.19 -21.81
C GLY A 102 22.81 -9.26 -22.09
N TYR A 103 21.61 -9.11 -21.52
CA TYR A 103 20.47 -10.00 -21.72
C TYR A 103 19.21 -9.21 -22.11
N ARG A 104 18.18 -9.92 -22.55
CA ARG A 104 16.85 -9.36 -22.85
C ARG A 104 15.75 -10.21 -22.23
N PHE A 105 14.63 -9.58 -21.94
CA PHE A 105 13.36 -10.27 -21.66
C PHE A 105 12.78 -10.72 -23.01
N ASN A 106 13.20 -11.89 -23.51
CA ASN A 106 12.78 -12.41 -24.82
C ASN A 106 11.27 -12.37 -24.96
N VAL A 107 10.78 -12.22 -26.19
CA VAL A 107 9.34 -12.27 -26.48
C VAL A 107 8.79 -13.65 -26.16
N GLY A 108 7.77 -13.71 -25.32
CA GLY A 108 7.13 -14.97 -24.92
C GLY A 108 6.04 -14.74 -23.88
N VAL A 109 5.16 -15.74 -23.74
CA VAL A 109 4.07 -15.72 -22.75
C VAL A 109 4.55 -16.41 -21.46
N SER A 110 4.42 -15.72 -20.32
CA SER A 110 4.78 -16.24 -18.99
C SER A 110 6.21 -16.81 -18.92
N ASN A 111 7.10 -16.31 -19.74
CA ASN A 111 8.47 -16.80 -19.89
C ASN A 111 9.49 -16.09 -19.00
N VAL A 112 9.06 -15.08 -18.26
CA VAL A 112 9.91 -14.35 -17.31
C VAL A 112 9.40 -14.58 -15.90
N VAL A 113 10.26 -15.08 -15.02
CA VAL A 113 9.96 -15.28 -13.60
C VAL A 113 10.92 -14.43 -12.78
N ILE A 114 10.37 -13.57 -11.92
CA ILE A 114 11.14 -12.71 -11.03
C ILE A 114 10.70 -12.97 -9.60
N GLN A 115 11.62 -13.41 -8.75
CA GLN A 115 11.38 -13.54 -7.32
C GLN A 115 12.01 -12.35 -6.60
N TYR A 116 11.21 -11.63 -5.86
CA TYR A 116 11.65 -10.40 -5.21
C TYR A 116 10.89 -10.13 -3.91
N THR A 117 11.46 -9.29 -3.07
CA THR A 117 10.82 -8.80 -1.86
C THR A 117 10.54 -7.31 -2.04
N ALA A 118 9.31 -6.90 -1.78
CA ALA A 118 8.88 -5.51 -1.92
C ALA A 118 7.92 -5.12 -0.80
N GLY A 119 7.76 -3.81 -0.62
CA GLY A 119 6.93 -3.21 0.42
C GLY A 119 7.76 -2.46 1.47
N TYR A 120 7.10 -2.03 2.52
CA TYR A 120 7.70 -1.28 3.61
C TYR A 120 7.87 -2.19 4.83
N ALA A 121 9.08 -2.23 5.40
CA ALA A 121 9.34 -2.93 6.67
C ALA A 121 8.65 -2.23 7.85
N THR A 122 8.55 -0.89 7.78
CA THR A 122 7.80 -0.07 8.73
C THR A 122 6.80 0.76 7.94
N VAL A 123 5.56 0.82 8.41
CA VAL A 123 4.52 1.62 7.75
C VAL A 123 4.97 3.08 7.68
N PRO A 124 4.89 3.73 6.52
CA PRO A 124 5.16 5.15 6.40
C PRO A 124 4.27 5.97 7.34
N PRO A 125 4.82 6.96 8.08
CA PRO A 125 4.05 7.74 9.04
C PRO A 125 2.81 8.43 8.46
N GLU A 126 2.85 8.80 7.19
CA GLU A 126 1.70 9.41 6.50
C GLU A 126 0.55 8.42 6.31
N LEU A 127 0.84 7.14 6.03
CA LEU A 127 -0.17 6.09 5.93
C LEU A 127 -0.72 5.72 7.30
N GLU A 128 0.13 5.67 8.30
CA GLU A 128 -0.27 5.44 9.69
C GLU A 128 -1.22 6.55 10.16
N GLN A 129 -0.84 7.82 9.94
CA GLN A 129 -1.65 8.97 10.31
C GLN A 129 -2.99 8.99 9.56
N ALA A 130 -2.99 8.67 8.27
CA ALA A 130 -4.21 8.56 7.48
C ALA A 130 -5.18 7.49 8.04
N CYS A 131 -4.65 6.36 8.49
CA CYS A 131 -5.43 5.30 9.14
C CYS A 131 -6.01 5.76 10.48
N ILE A 132 -5.22 6.44 11.30
CA ILE A 132 -5.67 7.00 12.59
C ILE A 132 -6.81 8.00 12.37
N GLU A 133 -6.66 8.92 11.43
CA GLU A 133 -7.69 9.93 11.12
C GLU A 133 -8.98 9.30 10.61
N LEU A 134 -8.89 8.29 9.73
CA LEU A 134 -10.05 7.58 9.22
C LEU A 134 -10.77 6.80 10.32
N ALA A 135 -10.03 6.07 11.15
CA ALA A 135 -10.59 5.32 12.27
C ALA A 135 -11.23 6.26 13.31
N ALA A 136 -10.58 7.39 13.61
CA ALA A 136 -11.10 8.41 14.51
C ALA A 136 -12.38 9.07 13.97
N LEU A 137 -12.42 9.34 12.66
CA LEU A 137 -13.63 9.87 12.00
C LEU A 137 -14.79 8.89 12.16
N ARG A 138 -14.59 7.62 11.81
CA ARG A 138 -15.60 6.56 11.95
C ARG A 138 -16.07 6.38 13.38
N TYR A 139 -15.17 6.48 14.35
CA TYR A 139 -15.53 6.42 15.78
C TYR A 139 -16.41 7.60 16.20
N ARG A 140 -16.10 8.81 15.76
CA ARG A 140 -16.89 10.01 16.10
C ARG A 140 -18.24 10.06 15.38
N GLU A 141 -18.38 9.38 14.27
CA GLU A 141 -19.59 9.32 13.46
C GLU A 141 -20.52 8.15 13.81
N LEU A 142 -20.20 7.33 14.80
CA LEU A 142 -21.04 6.19 15.19
C LEU A 142 -22.50 6.55 15.40
N ASP A 143 -22.76 7.67 16.09
CA ASP A 143 -24.11 8.13 16.41
C ASP A 143 -24.74 8.99 15.28
N ARG A 144 -24.03 9.14 14.16
CA ARG A 144 -24.43 10.03 13.05
C ARG A 144 -24.57 9.31 11.71
N ILE A 145 -24.46 7.99 11.71
CA ILE A 145 -24.56 7.19 10.48
C ILE A 145 -25.92 7.44 9.82
N GLY A 146 -25.89 7.95 8.57
CA GLY A 146 -27.08 8.25 7.78
C GLY A 146 -27.66 9.66 8.01
N LEU A 147 -27.12 10.48 8.89
CA LEU A 147 -27.54 11.86 9.08
C LEU A 147 -26.75 12.81 8.15
N ILE A 148 -27.46 13.56 7.32
CA ILE A 148 -26.87 14.57 6.43
C ILE A 148 -26.80 15.92 7.13
N SER A 149 -27.81 16.26 7.95
CA SER A 149 -27.89 17.50 8.70
C SER A 149 -28.64 17.31 10.00
N LYS A 150 -28.35 18.13 10.97
CA LYS A 150 -29.10 18.22 12.23
C LYS A 150 -29.39 19.70 12.54
N GLY A 151 -30.65 20.02 12.73
CA GLY A 151 -31.07 21.35 13.23
C GLY A 151 -31.01 21.38 14.75
N LEU A 152 -30.37 22.39 15.32
CA LEU A 152 -30.35 22.66 16.75
C LEU A 152 -30.54 24.15 16.98
N ALA A 153 -31.61 24.52 17.70
CA ALA A 153 -31.89 25.90 18.11
C ALA A 153 -31.79 26.97 16.99
N GLY A 154 -32.23 26.64 15.76
CA GLY A 154 -32.20 27.57 14.62
C GLY A 154 -30.93 27.54 13.78
N GLU A 155 -29.91 26.78 14.18
CA GLU A 155 -28.70 26.52 13.37
C GLU A 155 -28.80 25.17 12.67
N THR A 156 -28.34 25.10 11.41
CA THR A 156 -28.26 23.85 10.63
C THR A 156 -26.80 23.42 10.54
N ILE A 157 -26.49 22.29 11.15
CA ILE A 157 -25.16 21.65 11.05
C ILE A 157 -25.20 20.66 9.90
N THR A 158 -24.38 20.89 8.87
CA THR A 158 -24.25 19.98 7.73
C THR A 158 -23.02 19.11 7.91
N PHE A 159 -23.16 17.78 7.73
CA PHE A 159 -22.07 16.82 7.86
C PHE A 159 -21.51 16.46 6.49
N THR A 160 -20.18 16.34 6.41
CA THR A 160 -19.51 15.93 5.18
C THR A 160 -19.58 14.40 5.05
N GLN A 161 -20.21 13.92 3.98
CA GLN A 161 -20.30 12.47 3.66
C GLN A 161 -19.10 11.99 2.82
N ARG A 162 -17.89 12.31 3.22
CA ARG A 162 -16.69 11.88 2.50
C ARG A 162 -15.96 10.82 3.31
N ASP A 163 -15.54 9.73 2.63
CA ASP A 163 -14.76 8.67 3.25
C ASP A 163 -13.40 9.15 3.76
N PHE A 164 -12.80 10.13 3.07
CA PHE A 164 -11.53 10.76 3.44
C PHE A 164 -11.65 12.27 3.49
N THR A 165 -10.95 12.88 4.43
CA THR A 165 -10.64 14.32 4.35
C THR A 165 -9.78 14.59 3.11
N GLN A 166 -9.83 15.80 2.57
CA GLN A 166 -9.03 16.17 1.40
C GLN A 166 -7.52 16.03 1.69
N SER A 167 -7.09 16.33 2.89
CA SER A 167 -5.69 16.15 3.34
C SER A 167 -5.26 14.70 3.27
N VAL A 168 -6.02 13.79 3.88
CA VAL A 168 -5.75 12.35 3.87
C VAL A 168 -5.72 11.82 2.43
N ARG A 169 -6.66 12.23 1.58
CA ARG A 169 -6.69 11.80 0.19
C ARG A 169 -5.46 12.24 -0.59
N THR A 170 -4.98 13.47 -0.37
CA THR A 170 -3.77 13.98 -1.03
C THR A 170 -2.55 13.16 -0.62
N SER A 171 -2.36 12.90 0.68
CA SER A 171 -1.26 12.08 1.19
C SER A 171 -1.31 10.65 0.67
N LEU A 172 -2.49 10.03 0.62
CA LEU A 172 -2.65 8.66 0.12
C LEU A 172 -2.39 8.54 -1.39
N THR A 173 -2.68 9.58 -2.19
CA THR A 173 -2.60 9.51 -3.66
C THR A 173 -1.18 9.19 -4.13
N GLN A 174 -0.14 9.67 -3.43
CA GLN A 174 1.26 9.38 -3.77
C GLN A 174 1.66 7.91 -3.58
N TYR A 175 0.91 7.16 -2.75
CA TYR A 175 1.14 5.73 -2.50
C TYR A 175 0.30 4.83 -3.41
N LYS A 176 -0.64 5.40 -4.16
CA LYS A 176 -1.55 4.63 -5.02
C LYS A 176 -0.79 3.93 -6.13
N ARG A 177 -1.14 2.67 -6.40
CA ARG A 177 -0.57 1.92 -7.52
C ARG A 177 -0.90 2.61 -8.84
N VAL A 178 0.14 2.97 -9.59
CA VAL A 178 0.04 3.46 -10.96
C VAL A 178 0.41 2.31 -11.88
N PHE A 179 -0.51 1.89 -12.75
CA PHE A 179 -0.19 0.96 -13.81
C PHE A 179 0.57 1.72 -14.90
N PRO A 180 1.83 1.34 -15.23
CA PRO A 180 2.46 1.87 -16.42
C PRO A 180 1.67 1.38 -17.64
N LEU A 181 1.26 2.30 -18.48
CA LEU A 181 0.67 2.02 -19.79
C LEU A 181 1.71 1.41 -20.72
#